data_0e7d27ce0ec368c857a6cd1b5b8c9246
#
_entry.id   0e7d27ce0ec368c857a6cd1b5b8c9246
#
_cell.length_a   1.000
_cell.length_b   1.000
_cell.length_c   1.000
_cell.angle_alpha   90.00
_cell.angle_beta   90.00
_cell.angle_gamma   90.00
#
_symmetry.space_group_name_H-M   'P 1'
#
loop_
_entity.id
_entity.type
_entity.pdbx_description
1 polymer ?
#
loop_
_entity_poly.entity_id
_entity_poly.type
_entity_poly.pdbx_seq_one_letter_code
_entity_poly.pdbx_strand_id
1 'polypeptide(L)'
;ERRGTREDMFTCLKIAAQQFYKREGDKCYLLAGYPWFKASAREEFMALPSCTIGIGRPEYWDLIVNNTAVEEIRNFMEGKPCKLVGMDEPDVLLWFIRALQEYAAYTSIEEVTRLYGQLIIDIMLYIRRQQHPRLFLHNNGLLWVDGRNQPATWMNAVENGRPITPRTGYVVEINALWYNARLFTATIQR
;
A
#
# COMPACT_ATOMS: atom_id res chain seq x y z
N GLU A 1 26.60 -19.53 28.94
CA GLU A 1 25.49 -20.15 28.18
C GLU A 1 24.19 -19.48 28.62
N ARG A 2 23.72 -18.47 27.87
CA ARG A 2 22.37 -17.94 28.05
C ARG A 2 21.40 -18.95 27.43
N ARG A 3 20.80 -19.81 28.26
CA ARG A 3 19.59 -20.52 27.88
C ARG A 3 18.52 -19.44 27.58
N GLY A 4 18.33 -19.13 26.30
CA GLY A 4 17.23 -18.28 25.87
C GLY A 4 15.93 -18.90 26.37
N THR A 5 15.16 -18.16 27.15
CA THR A 5 13.76 -18.47 27.39
C THR A 5 13.13 -18.67 26.02
N ARG A 6 12.44 -19.78 25.82
CA ARG A 6 11.66 -20.04 24.60
C ARG A 6 10.59 -18.93 24.51
N GLU A 7 10.87 -17.92 23.73
CA GLU A 7 9.87 -16.89 23.45
C GLU A 7 8.69 -17.53 22.71
N ASP A 8 7.48 -17.11 23.02
CA ASP A 8 6.32 -17.60 22.31
C ASP A 8 6.37 -17.15 20.83
N MET A 9 5.62 -17.82 19.97
CA MET A 9 5.61 -17.56 18.52
C MET A 9 5.26 -16.11 18.21
N PHE A 10 4.35 -15.48 18.96
CA PHE A 10 3.93 -14.11 18.73
C PHE A 10 5.05 -13.11 19.03
N THR A 11 5.81 -13.32 20.09
CA THR A 11 7.00 -12.53 20.41
C THR A 11 8.06 -12.65 19.32
N CYS A 12 8.29 -13.87 18.80
CA CYS A 12 9.21 -14.07 17.68
C CYS A 12 8.76 -13.32 16.41
N LEU A 13 7.45 -13.34 16.09
CA LEU A 13 6.89 -12.60 14.95
C LEU A 13 7.03 -11.08 15.12
N LYS A 14 6.81 -10.55 16.32
CA LYS A 14 7.04 -9.12 16.61
C LYS A 14 8.48 -8.71 16.37
N ILE A 15 9.44 -9.53 16.85
CA ILE A 15 10.87 -9.27 16.67
C ILE A 15 11.22 -9.32 15.17
N ALA A 16 10.71 -10.32 14.44
CA ALA A 16 10.94 -10.45 13.01
C ALA A 16 10.36 -9.22 12.23
N ALA A 17 9.15 -8.78 12.56
CA ALA A 17 8.54 -7.61 11.93
C ALA A 17 9.37 -6.33 12.11
N GLN A 18 10.04 -6.17 13.25
CA GLN A 18 10.89 -4.99 13.52
C GLN A 18 12.11 -4.90 12.60
N GLN A 19 12.56 -6.00 12.01
CA GLN A 19 13.70 -6.02 11.09
C GLN A 19 13.36 -5.36 9.74
N PHE A 20 12.09 -5.23 9.40
CA PHE A 20 11.65 -4.59 8.17
C PHE A 20 11.58 -3.06 8.26
N TYR A 21 11.69 -2.47 9.46
CA TYR A 21 11.65 -1.03 9.60
C TYR A 21 12.99 -0.40 9.22
N LYS A 22 12.94 0.52 8.25
CA LYS A 22 14.06 1.36 7.85
C LYS A 22 13.77 2.80 8.23
N ARG A 23 14.55 3.37 9.14
CA ARG A 23 14.45 4.77 9.54
C ARG A 23 15.45 5.64 8.77
N GLU A 24 14.98 6.79 8.30
CA GLU A 24 15.79 7.84 7.68
C GLU A 24 15.37 9.21 8.26
N GLY A 25 16.02 9.62 9.35
CA GLY A 25 15.62 10.82 10.10
C GLY A 25 14.28 10.62 10.78
N ASP A 26 13.31 11.46 10.44
CA ASP A 26 11.92 11.42 10.91
C ASP A 26 11.02 10.48 10.07
N LYS A 27 11.54 9.96 8.95
CA LYS A 27 10.83 9.04 8.06
C LYS A 27 11.07 7.58 8.43
N CYS A 28 10.07 6.76 8.21
CA CYS A 28 10.13 5.31 8.40
C CYS A 28 9.46 4.61 7.22
N TYR A 29 10.11 3.56 6.75
CA TYR A 29 9.68 2.72 5.63
C TYR A 29 9.62 1.26 6.05
N LEU A 30 8.77 0.44 5.40
CA LEU A 30 8.85 -1.01 5.44
C LEU A 30 9.65 -1.52 4.22
N LEU A 31 10.67 -2.32 4.48
CA LEU A 31 11.43 -2.97 3.42
C LEU A 31 10.61 -4.13 2.84
N ALA A 32 10.65 -4.31 1.52
CA ALA A 32 9.98 -5.43 0.85
C ALA A 32 10.60 -6.80 1.22
N GLY A 33 11.86 -6.81 1.65
CA GLY A 33 12.54 -8.02 2.12
C GLY A 33 13.92 -7.71 2.66
N TYR A 34 14.11 -7.90 3.96
CA TYR A 34 15.38 -7.68 4.62
C TYR A 34 16.36 -8.82 4.32
N PRO A 35 17.66 -8.54 4.06
CA PRO A 35 18.28 -7.22 3.89
C PRO A 35 18.40 -6.76 2.43
N TRP A 36 17.85 -7.51 1.46
CA TRP A 36 18.19 -7.35 0.04
C TRP A 36 17.32 -6.37 -0.74
N PHE A 37 16.06 -6.19 -0.33
CA PHE A 37 15.11 -5.37 -1.08
C PHE A 37 14.92 -3.98 -0.47
N LYS A 38 14.68 -3.01 -1.34
CA LYS A 38 14.34 -1.64 -0.94
C LYS A 38 12.89 -1.55 -0.47
N ALA A 39 12.53 -0.40 0.10
CA ALA A 39 11.14 -0.08 0.35
C ALA A 39 10.38 0.03 -0.97
N SER A 40 9.31 -0.71 -1.11
CA SER A 40 8.43 -0.77 -2.26
C SER A 40 7.01 -0.50 -1.83
N ALA A 41 6.31 0.33 -2.57
CA ALA A 41 5.00 0.84 -2.18
C ALA A 41 3.95 -0.27 -2.00
N ARG A 42 3.91 -1.26 -2.90
CA ARG A 42 2.96 -2.38 -2.79
C ARG A 42 3.19 -3.17 -1.51
N GLU A 43 4.41 -3.65 -1.30
CA GLU A 43 4.77 -4.48 -0.15
C GLU A 43 4.60 -3.71 1.15
N GLU A 44 4.96 -2.42 1.17
CA GLU A 44 4.75 -1.55 2.32
C GLU A 44 3.27 -1.44 2.66
N PHE A 45 2.41 -1.07 1.72
CA PHE A 45 0.99 -0.85 1.99
C PHE A 45 0.22 -2.14 2.30
N MET A 46 0.62 -3.27 1.70
CA MET A 46 0.05 -4.58 2.03
C MET A 46 0.44 -5.03 3.45
N ALA A 47 1.70 -4.86 3.83
CA ALA A 47 2.22 -5.31 5.12
C ALA A 47 1.94 -4.32 6.27
N LEU A 48 1.66 -3.05 5.95
CA LEU A 48 1.52 -1.95 6.91
C LEU A 48 0.61 -2.28 8.10
N PRO A 49 -0.65 -2.76 7.94
CA PRO A 49 -1.50 -3.07 9.09
C PRO A 49 -0.90 -4.16 9.97
N SER A 50 -0.41 -5.23 9.36
CA SER A 50 0.13 -6.40 10.08
C SER A 50 1.42 -6.07 10.83
N CYS A 51 2.32 -5.29 10.20
CA CYS A 51 3.61 -4.92 10.77
C CYS A 51 3.54 -3.73 11.74
N THR A 52 2.39 -3.12 11.96
CA THR A 52 2.20 -2.00 12.89
C THR A 52 1.16 -2.30 13.94
N ILE A 53 -0.11 -2.00 13.65
CA ILE A 53 -1.23 -2.20 14.58
C ILE A 53 -1.43 -3.68 14.94
N GLY A 54 -1.23 -4.59 13.98
CA GLY A 54 -1.38 -6.04 14.19
C GLY A 54 -0.39 -6.64 15.20
N ILE A 55 0.80 -6.05 15.34
CA ILE A 55 1.79 -6.46 16.36
C ILE A 55 1.76 -5.58 17.61
N GLY A 56 0.76 -4.68 17.74
CA GLY A 56 0.61 -3.78 18.88
C GLY A 56 1.63 -2.65 18.91
N ARG A 57 2.04 -2.13 17.75
CA ARG A 57 2.98 -1.03 17.60
C ARG A 57 2.37 0.13 16.77
N PRO A 58 1.27 0.74 17.24
CA PRO A 58 0.58 1.82 16.49
C PRO A 58 1.46 3.05 16.25
N GLU A 59 2.49 3.29 17.07
CA GLU A 59 3.45 4.37 16.87
C GLU A 59 4.22 4.25 15.53
N TYR A 60 4.40 3.04 15.02
CA TYR A 60 4.99 2.84 13.69
C TYR A 60 4.01 3.12 12.55
N TRP A 61 2.72 2.93 12.79
CA TRP A 61 1.71 3.40 11.85
C TRP A 61 1.85 4.89 11.60
N ASP A 62 1.89 5.68 12.68
CA ASP A 62 2.01 7.13 12.57
C ASP A 62 3.30 7.55 11.86
N LEU A 63 4.44 6.92 12.20
CA LEU A 63 5.72 7.21 11.57
C LEU A 63 5.73 6.88 10.07
N ILE A 64 5.14 5.75 9.66
CA ILE A 64 5.14 5.31 8.26
C ILE A 64 4.08 6.09 7.48
N VAL A 65 2.86 6.20 7.97
CA VAL A 65 1.77 6.81 7.21
C VAL A 65 1.90 8.32 7.20
N ASN A 66 1.98 8.98 8.36
CA ASN A 66 1.90 10.44 8.46
C ASN A 66 3.21 11.12 8.02
N ASN A 67 4.37 10.52 8.33
CA ASN A 67 5.65 11.13 7.99
C ASN A 67 6.19 10.70 6.62
N THR A 68 5.61 9.67 5.99
CA THR A 68 6.15 9.12 4.74
C THR A 68 5.08 8.86 3.68
N ALA A 69 4.18 7.90 3.89
CA ALA A 69 3.28 7.40 2.85
C ALA A 69 2.36 8.49 2.28
N VAL A 70 1.81 9.36 3.12
CA VAL A 70 0.95 10.48 2.69
C VAL A 70 1.70 11.43 1.76
N GLU A 71 2.96 11.76 2.08
CA GLU A 71 3.81 12.61 1.24
C GLU A 71 4.14 11.92 -0.10
N GLU A 72 4.53 10.64 -0.07
CA GLU A 72 4.86 9.85 -1.26
C GLU A 72 3.67 9.74 -2.22
N ILE A 73 2.45 9.50 -1.69
CA ILE A 73 1.23 9.45 -2.50
C ILE A 73 0.92 10.80 -3.13
N ARG A 74 1.05 11.89 -2.38
CA ARG A 74 0.83 13.25 -2.91
C ARG A 74 1.88 13.58 -3.98
N ASN A 75 3.15 13.29 -3.73
CA ASN A 75 4.22 13.48 -4.71
C ASN A 75 3.93 12.72 -5.99
N PHE A 76 3.51 11.46 -5.90
CA PHE A 76 3.14 10.67 -7.06
C PHE A 76 1.98 11.30 -7.85
N MET A 77 0.89 11.69 -7.19
CA MET A 77 -0.27 12.31 -7.86
C MET A 77 0.05 13.66 -8.50
N GLU A 78 1.05 14.38 -7.98
CA GLU A 78 1.53 15.66 -8.51
C GLU A 78 2.66 15.51 -9.55
N GLY A 79 3.08 14.28 -9.87
CA GLY A 79 4.16 14.00 -10.81
C GLY A 79 5.56 14.34 -10.27
N LYS A 80 5.72 14.39 -8.95
CA LYS A 80 7.00 14.62 -8.27
C LYS A 80 7.74 13.31 -8.02
N PRO A 81 9.07 13.35 -7.82
CA PRO A 81 9.84 12.15 -7.48
C PRO A 81 9.40 11.52 -6.17
N CYS A 82 9.33 10.18 -6.15
CA CYS A 82 9.03 9.37 -4.98
C CYS A 82 10.25 8.54 -4.57
N LYS A 83 10.40 8.29 -3.27
CA LYS A 83 11.43 7.39 -2.73
C LYS A 83 10.97 5.94 -2.70
N LEU A 84 9.68 5.70 -2.48
CA LEU A 84 9.09 4.37 -2.58
C LEU A 84 9.11 3.89 -4.02
N VAL A 85 9.67 2.72 -4.24
CA VAL A 85 9.71 2.10 -5.56
C VAL A 85 8.32 1.61 -5.93
N GLY A 86 7.93 1.75 -7.20
CA GLY A 86 6.68 1.20 -7.73
C GLY A 86 5.42 1.96 -7.32
N MET A 87 5.50 3.26 -6.98
CA MET A 87 4.32 4.08 -6.70
C MET A 87 3.34 4.17 -7.89
N ASP A 88 3.83 3.99 -9.12
CA ASP A 88 3.05 3.98 -10.36
C ASP A 88 2.40 2.62 -10.67
N GLU A 89 2.64 1.60 -9.86
CA GLU A 89 2.03 0.30 -10.07
C GLU A 89 0.51 0.35 -9.85
N PRO A 90 -0.28 -0.35 -10.68
CA PRO A 90 -1.72 -0.13 -10.77
C PRO A 90 -2.51 -0.34 -9.47
N ASP A 91 -2.08 -1.25 -8.61
CA ASP A 91 -2.80 -1.64 -7.40
C ASP A 91 -2.36 -0.86 -6.14
N VAL A 92 -1.27 -0.10 -6.20
CA VAL A 92 -0.62 0.50 -5.02
C VAL A 92 -1.53 1.46 -4.26
N LEU A 93 -2.16 2.42 -4.93
CA LEU A 93 -3.06 3.36 -4.29
C LEU A 93 -4.29 2.67 -3.67
N LEU A 94 -4.74 1.58 -4.28
CA LEU A 94 -5.86 0.79 -3.78
C LEU A 94 -5.47 -0.03 -2.54
N TRP A 95 -4.24 -0.55 -2.48
CA TRP A 95 -3.69 -1.18 -1.29
C TRP A 95 -3.56 -0.20 -0.12
N PHE A 96 -3.18 1.04 -0.38
CA PHE A 96 -3.16 2.07 0.66
C PHE A 96 -4.57 2.32 1.24
N ILE A 97 -5.61 2.46 0.39
CA ILE A 97 -6.99 2.57 0.87
C ILE A 97 -7.41 1.34 1.68
N ARG A 98 -7.00 0.13 1.26
CA ARG A 98 -7.25 -1.11 2.01
C ARG A 98 -6.56 -1.09 3.38
N ALA A 99 -5.33 -0.59 3.47
CA ALA A 99 -4.62 -0.43 4.75
C ALA A 99 -5.35 0.56 5.68
N LEU A 100 -5.86 1.68 5.15
CA LEU A 100 -6.67 2.64 5.91
C LEU A 100 -7.99 2.02 6.41
N GLN A 101 -8.58 1.11 5.66
CA GLN A 101 -9.77 0.37 6.09
C GLN A 101 -9.47 -0.57 7.27
N GLU A 102 -8.32 -1.25 7.27
CA GLU A 102 -7.87 -2.03 8.44
C GLU A 102 -7.59 -1.13 9.64
N TYR A 103 -7.04 0.06 9.42
CA TYR A 103 -6.83 1.04 10.48
C TYR A 103 -8.15 1.56 11.05
N ALA A 104 -9.20 1.73 10.20
CA ALA A 104 -10.53 2.09 10.67
C ALA A 104 -11.17 0.99 11.55
N ALA A 105 -10.89 -0.28 11.28
CA ALA A 105 -11.34 -1.38 12.13
C ALA A 105 -10.58 -1.43 13.46
N TYR A 106 -9.35 -0.95 13.51
CA TYR A 106 -8.55 -0.83 14.74
C TYR A 106 -8.92 0.40 15.57
N THR A 107 -9.24 1.53 14.93
CA THR A 107 -9.59 2.82 15.55
C THR A 107 -11.10 3.08 15.41
N SER A 108 -11.47 3.89 14.43
CA SER A 108 -12.85 4.09 13.99
C SER A 108 -12.91 4.71 12.58
N ILE A 109 -14.07 4.66 11.95
CA ILE A 109 -14.33 5.31 10.65
C ILE A 109 -14.20 6.83 10.77
N GLU A 110 -14.68 7.41 11.86
CA GLU A 110 -14.62 8.85 12.15
C GLU A 110 -13.16 9.33 12.21
N GLU A 111 -12.30 8.57 12.88
CA GLU A 111 -10.89 8.91 12.99
C GLU A 111 -10.18 8.84 11.64
N VAL A 112 -10.42 7.80 10.85
CA VAL A 112 -9.86 7.70 9.48
C VAL A 112 -10.41 8.81 8.59
N THR A 113 -11.70 9.13 8.69
CA THR A 113 -12.31 10.25 7.93
C THR A 113 -11.65 11.57 8.28
N ARG A 114 -11.42 11.81 9.57
CA ARG A 114 -10.77 13.03 10.06
C ARG A 114 -9.32 13.16 9.57
N LEU A 115 -8.55 12.08 9.63
CA LEU A 115 -7.12 12.08 9.28
C LEU A 115 -6.85 11.96 7.78
N TYR A 116 -7.57 11.09 7.10
CA TYR A 116 -7.25 10.66 5.74
C TYR A 116 -8.41 10.78 4.75
N GLY A 117 -9.59 11.24 5.18
CA GLY A 117 -10.79 11.29 4.33
C GLY A 117 -10.56 12.07 3.05
N GLN A 118 -9.92 13.25 3.14
CA GLN A 118 -9.61 14.05 1.95
C GLN A 118 -8.63 13.34 1.02
N LEU A 119 -7.59 12.69 1.55
CA LEU A 119 -6.62 11.94 0.74
C LEU A 119 -7.28 10.76 0.01
N ILE A 120 -8.19 10.04 0.67
CA ILE A 120 -8.96 8.96 0.04
C ILE A 120 -9.78 9.50 -1.14
N ILE A 121 -10.47 10.63 -0.93
CA ILE A 121 -11.25 11.30 -1.99
C ILE A 121 -10.34 11.71 -3.15
N ASP A 122 -9.18 12.30 -2.86
CA ASP A 122 -8.22 12.76 -3.87
C ASP A 122 -7.68 11.58 -4.70
N ILE A 123 -7.34 10.45 -4.07
CA ILE A 123 -6.94 9.22 -4.76
C ILE A 123 -8.07 8.71 -5.67
N MET A 124 -9.30 8.65 -5.16
CA MET A 124 -10.44 8.18 -5.95
C MET A 124 -10.74 9.09 -7.14
N LEU A 125 -10.60 10.40 -6.97
CA LEU A 125 -10.74 11.38 -8.06
C LEU A 125 -9.60 11.25 -9.06
N TYR A 126 -8.36 11.06 -8.61
CA TYR A 126 -7.19 10.87 -9.46
C TYR A 126 -7.38 9.68 -10.42
N ILE A 127 -7.84 8.54 -9.89
CA ILE A 127 -8.16 7.36 -10.70
C ILE A 127 -9.35 7.64 -11.65
N ARG A 128 -10.45 8.20 -11.14
CA ARG A 128 -11.66 8.46 -11.94
C ARG A 128 -11.43 9.47 -13.07
N ARG A 129 -10.52 10.42 -12.89
CA ARG A 129 -10.15 11.41 -13.90
C ARG A 129 -9.13 10.90 -14.91
N GLN A 130 -8.81 9.59 -14.87
CA GLN A 130 -7.82 8.97 -15.78
C GLN A 130 -6.42 9.59 -15.66
N GLN A 131 -6.04 10.06 -14.48
CA GLN A 131 -4.73 10.68 -14.24
C GLN A 131 -3.65 9.67 -13.89
N HIS A 132 -4.05 8.44 -13.46
CA HIS A 132 -3.10 7.37 -13.18
C HIS A 132 -2.51 6.83 -14.49
N PRO A 133 -1.17 6.71 -14.61
CA PRO A 133 -0.53 6.36 -15.89
C PRO A 133 -0.84 4.94 -16.37
N ARG A 134 -1.27 4.04 -15.47
CA ARG A 134 -1.43 2.61 -15.75
C ARG A 134 -2.79 2.02 -15.39
N LEU A 135 -3.72 2.84 -14.90
CA LEU A 135 -5.10 2.44 -14.60
C LEU A 135 -6.07 3.20 -15.51
N PHE A 136 -6.97 2.47 -16.15
CA PHE A 136 -7.95 3.03 -17.07
C PHE A 136 -9.35 2.62 -16.65
N LEU A 137 -10.14 3.57 -16.14
CA LEU A 137 -11.53 3.33 -15.78
C LEU A 137 -12.40 3.32 -17.03
N HIS A 138 -13.02 2.19 -17.33
CA HIS A 138 -13.91 2.06 -18.48
C HIS A 138 -15.39 2.35 -18.11
N ASN A 139 -16.22 2.55 -19.14
CA ASN A 139 -17.64 2.88 -18.98
C ASN A 139 -18.46 1.79 -18.25
N ASN A 140 -17.97 0.54 -18.25
CA ASN A 140 -18.56 -0.56 -17.48
C ASN A 140 -18.26 -0.49 -15.96
N GLY A 141 -17.50 0.54 -15.52
CA GLY A 141 -17.13 0.75 -14.12
C GLY A 141 -15.95 -0.06 -13.64
N LEU A 142 -15.31 -0.84 -14.50
CA LEU A 142 -14.12 -1.66 -14.19
C LEU A 142 -12.84 -0.93 -14.57
N LEU A 143 -11.77 -1.24 -13.82
CA LEU A 143 -10.42 -0.79 -14.12
C LEU A 143 -9.73 -1.78 -15.06
N TRP A 144 -9.20 -1.24 -16.14
CA TRP A 144 -8.36 -1.95 -17.09
C TRP A 144 -6.89 -1.58 -16.88
N VAL A 145 -5.98 -2.53 -17.02
CA VAL A 145 -4.53 -2.33 -16.88
C VAL A 145 -3.78 -2.95 -18.06
N ASP A 146 -2.62 -2.39 -18.39
CA ASP A 146 -1.69 -2.94 -19.36
C ASP A 146 -0.46 -3.52 -18.63
N GLY A 147 -0.36 -4.83 -18.60
CA GLY A 147 0.76 -5.59 -18.02
C GLY A 147 1.73 -6.16 -19.06
N ARG A 148 1.63 -5.79 -20.34
CA ARG A 148 2.46 -6.39 -21.40
C ARG A 148 3.92 -6.04 -21.31
N ASN A 149 4.23 -4.81 -20.95
CA ASN A 149 5.60 -4.30 -20.93
C ASN A 149 6.15 -4.12 -19.51
N GLN A 150 5.29 -4.02 -18.52
CA GLN A 150 5.66 -3.87 -17.11
C GLN A 150 4.68 -4.68 -16.26
N PRO A 151 5.14 -5.32 -15.18
CA PRO A 151 4.26 -6.03 -14.26
C PRO A 151 3.15 -5.11 -13.73
N ALA A 152 1.93 -5.64 -13.61
CA ALA A 152 0.76 -4.89 -13.18
C ALA A 152 0.28 -5.26 -11.77
N THR A 153 0.81 -6.35 -11.19
CA THR A 153 0.38 -6.89 -9.90
C THR A 153 1.58 -7.44 -9.12
N TRP A 154 1.32 -8.07 -7.98
CA TRP A 154 2.31 -8.78 -7.18
C TRP A 154 3.06 -9.89 -7.97
N MET A 155 2.48 -10.40 -9.07
CA MET A 155 3.17 -11.30 -10.01
C MET A 155 4.12 -10.49 -10.90
N ASN A 156 5.21 -9.99 -10.31
CA ASN A 156 6.07 -8.98 -10.90
C ASN A 156 7.43 -9.50 -11.39
N ALA A 157 7.60 -10.81 -11.49
CA ALA A 157 8.82 -11.39 -12.05
C ALA A 157 9.00 -11.00 -13.52
N VAL A 158 10.24 -10.65 -13.86
CA VAL A 158 10.63 -10.17 -15.20
C VAL A 158 11.79 -11.02 -15.72
N GLU A 159 11.70 -11.45 -16.97
CA GLU A 159 12.78 -12.12 -17.69
C GLU A 159 13.06 -11.37 -19.01
N ASN A 160 14.34 -11.09 -19.29
CA ASN A 160 14.77 -10.36 -20.49
C ASN A 160 13.99 -9.04 -20.72
N GLY A 161 13.65 -8.32 -19.63
CA GLY A 161 12.91 -7.07 -19.68
C GLY A 161 11.40 -7.20 -19.93
N ARG A 162 10.84 -8.40 -19.87
CA ARG A 162 9.41 -8.65 -20.07
C ARG A 162 8.80 -9.36 -18.87
N PRO A 163 7.56 -9.01 -18.48
CA PRO A 163 6.84 -9.75 -17.45
C PRO A 163 6.68 -11.23 -17.82
N ILE A 164 7.03 -12.13 -16.89
CA ILE A 164 6.76 -13.57 -17.04
C ILE A 164 5.26 -13.82 -17.02
N THR A 165 4.54 -13.05 -16.20
CA THR A 165 3.07 -13.14 -16.10
C THR A 165 2.46 -11.78 -16.48
N PRO A 166 2.27 -11.51 -17.79
CA PRO A 166 1.66 -10.26 -18.24
C PRO A 166 0.17 -10.27 -17.87
N ARG A 167 -0.20 -9.51 -16.84
CA ARG A 167 -1.58 -9.36 -16.37
C ARG A 167 -2.18 -8.12 -17.05
N THR A 168 -2.86 -8.34 -18.17
CA THR A 168 -3.48 -7.27 -18.98
C THR A 168 -4.99 -7.45 -19.02
N GLY A 169 -5.74 -6.36 -18.94
CA GLY A 169 -7.19 -6.37 -18.99
C GLY A 169 -7.85 -6.05 -17.67
N TYR A 170 -9.02 -6.60 -17.41
CA TYR A 170 -9.78 -6.43 -16.17
C TYR A 170 -9.30 -7.44 -15.12
N VAL A 171 -8.18 -7.15 -14.50
CA VAL A 171 -7.55 -8.04 -13.52
C VAL A 171 -8.40 -8.13 -12.25
N VAL A 172 -8.70 -9.36 -11.81
CA VAL A 172 -9.66 -9.64 -10.74
C VAL A 172 -9.28 -8.97 -9.43
N GLU A 173 -8.03 -9.11 -8.97
CA GLU A 173 -7.58 -8.52 -7.71
C GLU A 173 -7.61 -6.99 -7.71
N ILE A 174 -7.27 -6.35 -8.82
CA ILE A 174 -7.33 -4.88 -8.95
C ILE A 174 -8.79 -4.42 -8.90
N ASN A 175 -9.70 -5.12 -9.57
CA ASN A 175 -11.10 -4.76 -9.56
C ASN A 175 -11.78 -5.09 -8.22
N ALA A 176 -11.33 -6.11 -7.50
CA ALA A 176 -11.78 -6.38 -6.13
C ALA A 176 -11.36 -5.23 -5.18
N LEU A 177 -10.10 -4.77 -5.27
CA LEU A 177 -9.62 -3.61 -4.51
C LEU A 177 -10.37 -2.33 -4.88
N TRP A 178 -10.64 -2.12 -6.18
CA TRP A 178 -11.41 -0.97 -6.66
C TRP A 178 -12.83 -0.96 -6.12
N TYR A 179 -13.52 -2.09 -6.18
CA TYR A 179 -14.86 -2.24 -5.61
C TYR A 179 -14.86 -1.93 -4.11
N ASN A 180 -13.90 -2.51 -3.37
CA ASN A 180 -13.72 -2.27 -1.95
C ASN A 180 -13.46 -0.78 -1.65
N ALA A 181 -12.56 -0.13 -2.39
CA ALA A 181 -12.25 1.28 -2.23
C ALA A 181 -13.47 2.18 -2.48
N ARG A 182 -14.30 1.87 -3.47
CA ARG A 182 -15.56 2.59 -3.74
C ARG A 182 -16.54 2.48 -2.58
N LEU A 183 -16.75 1.28 -2.04
CA LEU A 183 -17.63 1.07 -0.88
C LEU A 183 -17.12 1.83 0.35
N PHE A 184 -15.83 1.73 0.63
CA PHE A 184 -15.24 2.41 1.78
C PHE A 184 -15.33 3.94 1.64
N THR A 185 -15.05 4.49 0.45
CA THR A 185 -15.21 5.92 0.18
C THR A 185 -16.65 6.38 0.39
N ALA A 186 -17.64 5.59 -0.04
CA ALA A 186 -19.04 5.91 0.19
C ALA A 186 -19.42 5.90 1.70
N THR A 187 -18.74 5.08 2.50
CA THR A 187 -18.94 5.04 3.96
C THR A 187 -18.38 6.29 4.64
N ILE A 188 -17.20 6.76 4.26
CA ILE A 188 -16.58 7.96 4.85
C ILE A 188 -17.21 9.29 4.39
N GLN A 189 -18.04 9.28 3.33
CA GLN A 189 -18.75 10.45 2.84
C GLN A 189 -20.17 10.62 3.43
N ARG A 190 -20.60 9.70 4.28
CA ARG A 190 -21.89 9.76 4.99
C ARG A 190 -21.77 10.49 6.32
#